data_b6a16b8bd69a5da2c78b5ba82df45c53
#
_entry.id   b6a16b8bd69a5da2c78b5ba82df45c53
#
_cell.length_a   1.000
_cell.length_b   1.000
_cell.length_c   1.000
_cell.angle_alpha   90.00
_cell.angle_beta   90.00
_cell.angle_gamma   90.00
#
_symmetry.space_group_name_H-M   'P 1'
#
loop_
_entity.id
_entity.type
_entity.pdbx_description
1 polymer ?
#
loop_
_entity_poly.entity_id
_entity_poly.type
_entity_poly.pdbx_seq_one_letter_code
_entity_poly.pdbx_strand_id
1 'polypeptide(L)'
;MNNVKRLPLHDFHLSNSAKFTTFAGWEMPVSYGSSVSEHMRVREDLGFFDVSHMGEILIKGPQAIDFLNYVLTNNLNRIEDGQAIYSLMCNDNGGVIDDLIVYRISVDEFFLCVNASNAEKDFLHLQTLVEPFECSVSDLSADYGLIAVQGPKAINFLEELMPEYFSNISRMHFSKKEIWGETSYIARTGYTGEDGFEIFLPVSVVSRFASLISSSSLSTDTAWIGLAARDSLRLEAGFCLHGHEISEEVSPVEARLLWEVCLEKEDFIGKLALQKQLEDKTFGQVLHYEVMDRRIPREGSTVFFYENHAGRVMSGGFSPLVKAPIGTAYIEGDFLKQKQSPAWFAEVRGKLLPIKFSKPVLKR
;
A
#
# COMPACT_ATOMS: atom_id res chain seq x y z
N MET A 1 14.18 -25.35 -5.71
CA MET A 1 14.62 -24.12 -4.99
C MET A 1 13.86 -22.98 -5.65
N ASN A 2 12.93 -22.34 -4.94
CA ASN A 2 12.25 -21.18 -5.50
C ASN A 2 13.30 -20.09 -5.72
N ASN A 3 13.45 -19.66 -6.97
CA ASN A 3 14.40 -18.61 -7.34
C ASN A 3 13.84 -17.30 -6.77
N VAL A 4 14.46 -16.74 -5.72
CA VAL A 4 14.06 -15.44 -5.14
C VAL A 4 14.40 -14.36 -6.17
N LYS A 5 13.43 -13.54 -6.53
CA LYS A 5 13.60 -12.42 -7.47
C LYS A 5 14.48 -11.34 -6.84
N ARG A 6 15.20 -10.58 -7.66
CA ARG A 6 16.02 -9.45 -7.22
C ARG A 6 15.58 -8.16 -7.87
N LEU A 7 15.63 -7.08 -7.09
CA LEU A 7 15.34 -5.72 -7.58
C LEU A 7 16.35 -5.28 -8.65
N PRO A 8 15.98 -4.41 -9.58
CA PRO A 8 16.93 -3.78 -10.52
C PRO A 8 18.10 -3.10 -9.81
N LEU A 9 17.89 -2.56 -8.60
CA LEU A 9 18.90 -1.89 -7.78
C LEU A 9 19.53 -2.79 -6.70
N HIS A 10 19.41 -4.12 -6.79
CA HIS A 10 19.92 -5.04 -5.77
C HIS A 10 21.39 -4.77 -5.39
N ASP A 11 22.29 -4.70 -6.39
CA ASP A 11 23.75 -4.48 -6.15
C ASP A 11 24.03 -3.06 -5.62
N PHE A 12 23.22 -2.08 -6.01
CA PHE A 12 23.27 -0.73 -5.46
C PHE A 12 22.95 -0.76 -3.96
N HIS A 13 21.88 -1.45 -3.54
CA HIS A 13 21.51 -1.58 -2.13
C HIS A 13 22.55 -2.36 -1.33
N LEU A 14 23.13 -3.41 -1.92
CA LEU A 14 24.19 -4.17 -1.29
C LEU A 14 25.43 -3.28 -1.02
N SER A 15 25.83 -2.44 -1.98
CA SER A 15 26.94 -1.50 -1.82
C SER A 15 26.64 -0.38 -0.81
N ASN A 16 25.36 -0.08 -0.56
CA ASN A 16 24.90 0.86 0.47
C ASN A 16 24.59 0.18 1.83
N SER A 17 25.16 -1.02 2.06
CA SER A 17 25.08 -1.75 3.34
C SER A 17 23.67 -2.14 3.77
N ALA A 18 22.74 -2.32 2.83
CA ALA A 18 21.41 -2.81 3.10
C ALA A 18 21.45 -4.22 3.73
N LYS A 19 20.64 -4.45 4.73
CA LYS A 19 20.28 -5.80 5.19
C LYS A 19 19.08 -6.28 4.39
N PHE A 20 19.11 -7.53 3.96
CA PHE A 20 18.07 -8.08 3.11
C PHE A 20 17.17 -9.08 3.85
N THR A 21 15.96 -9.23 3.36
CA THR A 21 15.01 -10.28 3.75
C THR A 21 14.21 -10.71 2.53
N THR A 22 13.61 -11.89 2.59
CA THR A 22 12.64 -12.31 1.56
C THR A 22 11.26 -11.74 1.89
N PHE A 23 10.68 -11.05 0.93
CA PHE A 23 9.32 -10.51 1.01
C PHE A 23 8.62 -10.67 -0.35
N ALA A 24 7.41 -11.23 -0.38
CA ALA A 24 6.62 -11.46 -1.61
C ALA A 24 7.42 -12.16 -2.74
N GLY A 25 8.34 -13.07 -2.40
CA GLY A 25 9.20 -13.77 -3.36
C GLY A 25 10.40 -12.97 -3.87
N TRP A 26 10.64 -11.75 -3.34
CA TRP A 26 11.76 -10.88 -3.67
C TRP A 26 12.79 -10.79 -2.54
N GLU A 27 14.05 -10.59 -2.89
CA GLU A 27 15.12 -10.23 -1.95
C GLU A 27 15.12 -8.71 -1.76
N MET A 28 14.55 -8.24 -0.63
CA MET A 28 14.24 -6.84 -0.36
C MET A 28 15.11 -6.25 0.73
N PRO A 29 15.55 -4.98 0.63
CA PRO A 29 16.18 -4.26 1.73
C PRO A 29 15.21 -4.16 2.92
N VAL A 30 15.57 -4.76 4.06
CA VAL A 30 14.77 -4.64 5.28
C VAL A 30 15.16 -3.43 6.12
N SER A 31 16.45 -3.04 6.10
CA SER A 31 16.97 -1.83 6.73
C SER A 31 18.37 -1.49 6.22
N TYR A 32 18.76 -0.21 6.38
CA TYR A 32 20.12 0.30 6.13
C TYR A 32 20.86 0.65 7.43
N GLY A 33 20.21 0.38 8.56
CA GLY A 33 20.77 0.64 9.89
C GLY A 33 19.72 0.40 10.95
N SER A 34 19.13 1.46 11.47
CA SER A 34 18.07 1.42 12.46
C SER A 34 16.72 1.75 11.82
N SER A 35 15.79 0.79 11.79
CA SER A 35 14.44 1.03 11.27
C SER A 35 13.70 2.17 11.98
N VAL A 36 14.00 2.40 13.26
CA VAL A 36 13.44 3.54 14.03
C VAL A 36 13.99 4.87 13.49
N SER A 37 15.30 4.94 13.23
CA SER A 37 15.92 6.16 12.66
C SER A 37 15.47 6.41 11.24
N GLU A 38 15.35 5.35 10.43
CA GLU A 38 14.81 5.40 9.07
C GLU A 38 13.37 5.92 9.08
N HIS A 39 12.53 5.40 9.97
CA HIS A 39 11.15 5.85 10.14
C HIS A 39 11.08 7.34 10.50
N MET A 40 11.83 7.77 11.54
CA MET A 40 11.82 9.17 11.98
C MET A 40 12.35 10.11 10.91
N ARG A 41 13.32 9.66 10.10
CA ARG A 41 13.80 10.43 8.96
C ARG A 41 12.69 10.75 7.97
N VAL A 42 11.84 9.79 7.64
CA VAL A 42 10.68 10.04 6.74
C VAL A 42 9.69 11.01 7.38
N ARG A 43 9.51 10.99 8.70
CA ARG A 43 8.62 11.91 9.42
C ARG A 43 9.16 13.33 9.50
N GLU A 44 10.48 13.52 9.61
CA GLU A 44 11.13 14.79 9.91
C GLU A 44 11.80 15.44 8.68
N ASP A 45 12.16 14.61 7.70
CA ASP A 45 12.94 15.03 6.52
C ASP A 45 12.38 14.40 5.23
N LEU A 46 13.10 13.44 4.67
CA LEU A 46 12.71 12.64 3.52
C LEU A 46 13.38 11.27 3.54
N GLY A 47 12.78 10.30 2.84
CA GLY A 47 13.34 8.97 2.63
C GLY A 47 13.07 8.44 1.24
N PHE A 48 14.01 7.62 0.74
CA PHE A 48 13.94 6.94 -0.55
C PHE A 48 13.61 5.47 -0.35
N PHE A 49 12.63 4.97 -1.06
CA PHE A 49 12.24 3.56 -1.01
C PHE A 49 12.37 2.96 -2.41
N ASP A 50 13.09 1.85 -2.53
CA ASP A 50 12.98 1.01 -3.72
C ASP A 50 11.79 0.06 -3.51
N VAL A 51 10.74 0.30 -4.27
CA VAL A 51 9.53 -0.50 -4.28
C VAL A 51 9.27 -1.14 -5.64
N SER A 52 10.36 -1.36 -6.40
CA SER A 52 10.36 -1.99 -7.74
C SER A 52 9.92 -3.46 -7.73
N HIS A 53 9.49 -3.99 -6.58
CA HIS A 53 8.84 -5.30 -6.48
C HIS A 53 7.34 -5.25 -6.75
N MET A 54 6.74 -4.06 -6.76
CA MET A 54 5.33 -3.88 -7.11
C MET A 54 5.06 -4.34 -8.54
N GLY A 55 3.79 -4.57 -8.88
CA GLY A 55 3.40 -4.92 -10.24
C GLY A 55 2.80 -3.74 -10.99
N GLU A 56 3.11 -3.64 -12.26
CA GLU A 56 2.61 -2.61 -13.17
C GLU A 56 1.81 -3.26 -14.30
N ILE A 57 0.52 -2.89 -14.42
CA ILE A 57 -0.38 -3.43 -15.44
C ILE A 57 -0.94 -2.28 -16.28
N LEU A 58 -0.88 -2.41 -17.59
CA LEU A 58 -1.48 -1.46 -18.53
C LEU A 58 -2.78 -2.02 -19.08
N ILE A 59 -3.86 -1.23 -19.01
CA ILE A 59 -5.15 -1.51 -19.64
C ILE A 59 -5.36 -0.49 -20.73
N LYS A 60 -5.64 -0.97 -21.97
CA LYS A 60 -5.78 -0.08 -23.13
C LYS A 60 -6.83 -0.57 -24.11
N GLY A 61 -7.71 0.34 -24.53
CA GLY A 61 -8.73 0.12 -25.53
C GLY A 61 -10.00 0.93 -25.28
N PRO A 62 -10.91 1.01 -26.25
CA PRO A 62 -12.09 1.87 -26.17
C PRO A 62 -13.06 1.53 -25.03
N GLN A 63 -13.01 0.30 -24.49
CA GLN A 63 -13.80 -0.10 -23.32
C GLN A 63 -12.96 -0.31 -22.05
N ALA A 64 -11.76 0.27 -21.97
CA ALA A 64 -10.89 0.15 -20.80
C ALA A 64 -11.55 0.67 -19.51
N ILE A 65 -12.25 1.81 -19.57
CA ILE A 65 -12.94 2.39 -18.42
C ILE A 65 -14.14 1.53 -17.96
N ASP A 66 -14.89 0.93 -18.91
CA ASP A 66 -16.02 0.06 -18.60
C ASP A 66 -15.53 -1.23 -17.94
N PHE A 67 -14.48 -1.83 -18.51
CA PHE A 67 -13.81 -3.00 -17.93
C PHE A 67 -13.33 -2.73 -16.53
N LEU A 68 -12.60 -1.65 -16.30
CA LEU A 68 -12.09 -1.31 -14.96
C LEU A 68 -13.22 -0.97 -13.98
N ASN A 69 -14.29 -0.33 -14.42
CA ASN A 69 -15.46 -0.12 -13.56
C ASN A 69 -16.18 -1.44 -13.20
N TYR A 70 -16.10 -2.47 -14.05
CA TYR A 70 -16.65 -3.79 -13.75
C TYR A 70 -15.80 -4.58 -12.75
N VAL A 71 -14.45 -4.51 -12.85
CA VAL A 71 -13.56 -5.31 -11.99
C VAL A 71 -13.18 -4.64 -10.68
N LEU A 72 -13.33 -3.31 -10.55
CA LEU A 72 -12.92 -2.52 -9.40
C LEU A 72 -14.12 -1.95 -8.63
N THR A 73 -13.95 -1.73 -7.33
CA THR A 73 -15.02 -1.22 -6.45
C THR A 73 -15.28 0.27 -6.61
N ASN A 74 -14.24 1.07 -6.91
CA ASN A 74 -14.37 2.52 -7.07
C ASN A 74 -14.91 2.89 -8.47
N ASN A 75 -15.35 4.14 -8.64
CA ASN A 75 -15.91 4.63 -9.91
C ASN A 75 -14.87 5.47 -10.67
N LEU A 76 -14.32 4.90 -11.74
CA LEU A 76 -13.28 5.55 -12.55
C LEU A 76 -13.80 6.72 -13.40
N ASN A 77 -15.11 6.89 -13.52
CA ASN A 77 -15.69 8.07 -14.15
C ASN A 77 -15.57 9.34 -13.29
N ARG A 78 -15.13 9.20 -12.02
CA ARG A 78 -14.92 10.34 -11.09
C ARG A 78 -13.56 11.01 -11.26
N ILE A 79 -12.64 10.41 -12.01
CA ILE A 79 -11.29 10.94 -12.22
C ILE A 79 -11.12 11.37 -13.68
N GLU A 80 -10.29 12.39 -13.87
CA GLU A 80 -9.90 12.93 -15.15
C GLU A 80 -8.50 12.43 -15.56
N ASP A 81 -8.10 12.67 -16.81
CA ASP A 81 -6.77 12.33 -17.30
C ASP A 81 -5.69 13.02 -16.45
N GLY A 82 -4.66 12.29 -16.05
CA GLY A 82 -3.62 12.74 -15.12
C GLY A 82 -3.96 12.58 -13.64
N GLN A 83 -5.13 12.02 -13.30
CA GLN A 83 -5.51 11.72 -11.91
C GLN A 83 -5.31 10.24 -11.57
N ALA A 84 -5.12 9.99 -10.26
CA ALA A 84 -5.01 8.67 -9.69
C ALA A 84 -6.14 8.42 -8.68
N ILE A 85 -6.55 7.15 -8.55
CA ILE A 85 -7.55 6.73 -7.56
C ILE A 85 -7.14 5.41 -6.93
N TYR A 86 -7.30 5.30 -5.61
CA TYR A 86 -7.19 4.02 -4.91
C TYR A 86 -8.48 3.23 -5.10
N SER A 87 -8.37 1.95 -5.34
CA SER A 87 -9.51 1.06 -5.50
C SER A 87 -9.20 -0.35 -5.01
N LEU A 88 -10.23 -1.16 -4.90
CA LEU A 88 -10.15 -2.55 -4.49
C LEU A 88 -10.67 -3.44 -5.62
N MET A 89 -10.04 -4.58 -5.81
CA MET A 89 -10.52 -5.66 -6.65
C MET A 89 -11.08 -6.74 -5.73
N CYS A 90 -12.37 -7.06 -5.87
CA CYS A 90 -13.05 -8.03 -5.02
C CYS A 90 -13.34 -9.33 -5.76
N ASN A 91 -13.49 -10.41 -5.00
CA ASN A 91 -14.10 -11.65 -5.48
C ASN A 91 -15.64 -11.61 -5.33
N ASP A 92 -16.32 -12.61 -5.88
CA ASP A 92 -17.80 -12.70 -5.84
C ASP A 92 -18.40 -12.72 -4.43
N ASN A 93 -17.60 -13.11 -3.43
CA ASN A 93 -18.02 -13.15 -2.01
C ASN A 93 -17.75 -11.80 -1.30
N GLY A 94 -17.18 -10.80 -1.99
CA GLY A 94 -16.85 -9.48 -1.45
C GLY A 94 -15.51 -9.40 -0.74
N GLY A 95 -14.73 -10.49 -0.67
CA GLY A 95 -13.36 -10.46 -0.16
C GLY A 95 -12.42 -9.74 -1.13
N VAL A 96 -11.34 -9.16 -0.63
CA VAL A 96 -10.40 -8.33 -1.40
C VAL A 96 -9.32 -9.21 -2.05
N ILE A 97 -9.34 -9.32 -3.38
CA ILE A 97 -8.29 -9.98 -4.19
C ILE A 97 -7.00 -9.17 -4.11
N ASP A 98 -7.10 -7.85 -4.34
CA ASP A 98 -6.02 -6.89 -4.16
C ASP A 98 -6.53 -5.46 -3.97
N ASP A 99 -5.68 -4.60 -3.41
CA ASP A 99 -5.85 -3.15 -3.36
C ASP A 99 -4.78 -2.48 -4.23
N LEU A 100 -5.17 -1.49 -4.99
CA LEU A 100 -4.31 -0.92 -6.03
C LEU A 100 -4.57 0.57 -6.28
N ILE A 101 -3.58 1.22 -6.90
CA ILE A 101 -3.74 2.57 -7.44
C ILE A 101 -3.95 2.48 -8.95
N VAL A 102 -4.98 3.15 -9.44
CA VAL A 102 -5.27 3.32 -10.87
C VAL A 102 -4.88 4.73 -11.28
N TYR A 103 -4.07 4.85 -12.31
CA TYR A 103 -3.63 6.10 -12.93
C TYR A 103 -4.31 6.22 -14.29
N ARG A 104 -5.16 7.23 -14.48
CA ARG A 104 -5.84 7.46 -15.74
C ARG A 104 -4.97 8.29 -16.69
N ILE A 105 -4.38 7.65 -17.69
CA ILE A 105 -3.57 8.31 -18.73
C ILE A 105 -4.49 9.02 -19.72
N SER A 106 -5.55 8.33 -20.17
CA SER A 106 -6.62 8.86 -21.02
C SER A 106 -7.90 8.06 -20.76
N VAL A 107 -8.98 8.38 -21.47
CA VAL A 107 -10.26 7.65 -21.36
C VAL A 107 -10.13 6.16 -21.73
N ASP A 108 -9.17 5.81 -22.56
CA ASP A 108 -8.93 4.47 -23.12
C ASP A 108 -7.57 3.87 -22.70
N GLU A 109 -6.83 4.52 -21.76
CA GLU A 109 -5.52 4.03 -21.30
C GLU A 109 -5.34 4.29 -19.81
N PHE A 110 -5.11 3.19 -19.05
CA PHE A 110 -4.94 3.19 -17.59
C PHE A 110 -3.72 2.39 -17.21
N PHE A 111 -2.96 2.92 -16.24
CA PHE A 111 -1.81 2.25 -15.65
C PHE A 111 -2.16 1.90 -14.19
N LEU A 112 -1.94 0.65 -13.79
CA LEU A 112 -2.27 0.12 -12.47
C LEU A 112 -0.97 -0.23 -11.74
N CYS A 113 -0.89 0.16 -10.46
CA CYS A 113 0.16 -0.33 -9.56
C CYS A 113 -0.49 -1.27 -8.53
N VAL A 114 -0.10 -2.55 -8.56
CA VAL A 114 -0.66 -3.65 -7.75
C VAL A 114 0.37 -4.19 -6.76
N ASN A 115 -0.08 -4.90 -5.72
CA ASN A 115 0.80 -5.46 -4.71
C ASN A 115 1.70 -6.57 -5.25
N ALA A 116 2.96 -6.55 -4.86
CA ALA A 116 4.00 -7.50 -5.31
C ALA A 116 3.62 -8.98 -5.16
N SER A 117 2.94 -9.33 -4.07
CA SER A 117 2.50 -10.71 -3.81
C SER A 117 1.36 -11.17 -4.74
N ASN A 118 0.64 -10.21 -5.31
CA ASN A 118 -0.55 -10.46 -6.11
C ASN A 118 -0.34 -10.18 -7.61
N ALA A 119 0.76 -9.54 -8.01
CA ALA A 119 0.97 -9.04 -9.38
C ALA A 119 0.67 -10.07 -10.49
N GLU A 120 1.18 -11.30 -10.36
CA GLU A 120 0.91 -12.37 -11.33
C GLU A 120 -0.56 -12.82 -11.27
N LYS A 121 -1.12 -12.98 -10.05
CA LYS A 121 -2.52 -13.35 -9.83
C LYS A 121 -3.47 -12.32 -10.42
N ASP A 122 -3.21 -11.05 -10.18
CA ASP A 122 -4.03 -9.93 -10.65
C ASP A 122 -3.99 -9.81 -12.17
N PHE A 123 -2.80 -9.92 -12.76
CA PHE A 123 -2.65 -9.93 -14.20
C PHE A 123 -3.46 -11.06 -14.85
N LEU A 124 -3.33 -12.29 -14.35
CA LEU A 124 -4.07 -13.45 -14.85
C LEU A 124 -5.59 -13.30 -14.63
N HIS A 125 -6.00 -12.77 -13.48
CA HIS A 125 -7.41 -12.50 -13.17
C HIS A 125 -8.00 -11.48 -14.16
N LEU A 126 -7.33 -10.36 -14.38
CA LEU A 126 -7.75 -9.36 -15.35
C LEU A 126 -7.78 -9.92 -16.79
N GLN A 127 -6.80 -10.76 -17.15
CA GLN A 127 -6.81 -11.43 -18.47
C GLN A 127 -8.02 -12.36 -18.67
N THR A 128 -8.49 -13.03 -17.62
CA THR A 128 -9.69 -13.90 -17.74
C THR A 128 -10.98 -13.11 -17.90
N LEU A 129 -11.03 -11.88 -17.38
CA LEU A 129 -12.22 -11.05 -17.35
C LEU A 129 -12.33 -10.08 -18.53
N VAL A 130 -11.25 -9.87 -19.27
CA VAL A 130 -11.20 -8.85 -20.32
C VAL A 130 -11.90 -9.27 -21.62
N GLU A 131 -12.12 -10.57 -21.84
CA GLU A 131 -12.64 -11.11 -23.12
C GLU A 131 -13.91 -10.41 -23.66
N PRO A 132 -14.91 -10.05 -22.82
CA PRO A 132 -16.11 -9.35 -23.30
C PRO A 132 -15.89 -7.88 -23.67
N PHE A 133 -14.72 -7.31 -23.42
CA PHE A 133 -14.44 -5.88 -23.56
C PHE A 133 -13.44 -5.62 -24.69
N GLU A 134 -13.67 -4.56 -25.45
CA GLU A 134 -12.73 -4.09 -26.48
C GLU A 134 -11.54 -3.37 -25.85
N CYS A 135 -10.73 -4.09 -25.05
CA CYS A 135 -9.49 -3.59 -24.48
C CYS A 135 -8.48 -4.73 -24.26
N SER A 136 -7.25 -4.37 -23.96
CA SER A 136 -6.14 -5.30 -23.71
C SER A 136 -5.57 -5.09 -22.31
N VAL A 137 -5.01 -6.16 -21.75
CA VAL A 137 -4.29 -6.19 -20.46
C VAL A 137 -2.85 -6.59 -20.74
N SER A 138 -1.89 -5.77 -20.33
CA SER A 138 -0.45 -6.02 -20.52
C SER A 138 0.29 -5.90 -19.19
N ASP A 139 1.14 -6.88 -18.88
CA ASP A 139 2.05 -6.83 -17.72
C ASP A 139 3.32 -6.07 -18.12
N LEU A 140 3.60 -4.98 -17.42
CA LEU A 140 4.78 -4.14 -17.60
C LEU A 140 5.73 -4.20 -16.39
N SER A 141 5.49 -5.11 -15.43
CA SER A 141 6.24 -5.19 -14.17
C SER A 141 7.75 -5.45 -14.36
N ALA A 142 8.13 -6.09 -15.46
CA ALA A 142 9.54 -6.32 -15.78
C ALA A 142 10.22 -5.09 -16.46
N ASP A 143 9.45 -4.14 -16.94
CA ASP A 143 9.93 -2.99 -17.71
C ASP A 143 10.23 -1.77 -16.84
N TYR A 144 9.61 -1.70 -15.65
CA TYR A 144 9.70 -0.56 -14.74
C TYR A 144 10.36 -0.90 -13.40
N GLY A 145 11.09 0.06 -12.86
CA GLY A 145 11.43 0.14 -11.44
C GLY A 145 10.68 1.29 -10.80
N LEU A 146 10.36 1.17 -9.54
CA LEU A 146 9.58 2.15 -8.78
C LEU A 146 10.37 2.68 -7.59
N ILE A 147 10.65 3.99 -7.61
CA ILE A 147 11.29 4.69 -6.49
C ILE A 147 10.28 5.64 -5.85
N ALA A 148 10.02 5.45 -4.55
CA ALA A 148 9.23 6.40 -3.78
C ALA A 148 10.14 7.36 -3.00
N VAL A 149 9.83 8.66 -3.04
CA VAL A 149 10.50 9.71 -2.27
C VAL A 149 9.45 10.37 -1.40
N GLN A 150 9.55 10.17 -0.08
CA GLN A 150 8.49 10.48 0.87
C GLN A 150 9.01 11.28 2.05
N GLY A 151 8.21 12.22 2.55
CA GLY A 151 8.51 13.02 3.74
C GLY A 151 8.25 14.51 3.52
N PRO A 152 8.24 15.33 4.59
CA PRO A 152 7.88 16.76 4.50
C PRO A 152 8.79 17.59 3.58
N LYS A 153 10.02 17.13 3.32
CA LYS A 153 10.95 17.81 2.40
C LYS A 153 11.05 17.16 1.01
N ALA A 154 10.33 16.06 0.76
CA ALA A 154 10.45 15.30 -0.49
C ALA A 154 10.12 16.15 -1.72
N ILE A 155 9.06 16.96 -1.66
CA ILE A 155 8.63 17.83 -2.76
C ILE A 155 9.74 18.84 -3.10
N ASN A 156 10.17 19.61 -2.11
CA ASN A 156 11.20 20.65 -2.31
C ASN A 156 12.50 20.04 -2.82
N PHE A 157 12.91 18.88 -2.30
CA PHE A 157 14.10 18.16 -2.76
C PHE A 157 14.01 17.80 -4.25
N LEU A 158 12.89 17.24 -4.69
CA LEU A 158 12.72 16.81 -6.08
C LEU A 158 12.53 18.00 -7.02
N GLU A 159 11.83 19.07 -6.60
CA GLU A 159 11.67 20.29 -7.38
C GLU A 159 12.99 21.05 -7.54
N GLU A 160 13.86 21.03 -6.52
CA GLU A 160 15.20 21.63 -6.62
C GLU A 160 16.13 20.78 -7.49
N LEU A 161 16.04 19.45 -7.41
CA LEU A 161 16.87 18.51 -8.14
C LEU A 161 16.52 18.45 -9.64
N MET A 162 15.22 18.43 -9.96
CA MET A 162 14.69 18.24 -11.32
C MET A 162 13.37 19.03 -11.50
N PRO A 163 13.40 20.37 -11.49
CA PRO A 163 12.20 21.21 -11.40
C PRO A 163 11.20 21.00 -12.53
N GLU A 164 11.67 20.68 -13.73
CA GLU A 164 10.85 20.46 -14.93
C GLU A 164 9.93 19.23 -14.85
N TYR A 165 10.22 18.30 -13.93
CA TYR A 165 9.48 17.03 -13.83
C TYR A 165 8.46 17.01 -12.70
N PHE A 166 8.73 17.66 -11.56
CA PHE A 166 7.95 17.50 -10.33
C PHE A 166 7.01 18.66 -10.02
N SER A 167 7.22 19.84 -10.64
CA SER A 167 6.39 21.01 -10.40
C SER A 167 4.95 20.81 -10.89
N ASN A 168 3.99 21.37 -10.12
CA ASN A 168 2.57 21.42 -10.47
C ASN A 168 1.82 20.06 -10.52
N ILE A 169 2.35 19.01 -9.92
CA ILE A 169 1.61 17.75 -9.74
C ILE A 169 0.87 17.82 -8.39
N SER A 170 -0.46 17.82 -8.41
CA SER A 170 -1.28 17.80 -7.21
C SER A 170 -1.32 16.42 -6.57
N ARG A 171 -1.72 16.32 -5.29
CA ARG A 171 -1.91 15.03 -4.62
C ARG A 171 -2.94 14.18 -5.37
N MET A 172 -2.70 12.87 -5.48
CA MET A 172 -3.48 11.93 -6.28
C MET A 172 -3.56 12.32 -7.77
N HIS A 173 -2.51 12.99 -8.26
CA HIS A 173 -2.29 13.22 -9.69
C HIS A 173 -0.95 12.65 -10.10
N PHE A 174 -0.81 12.43 -11.39
CA PHE A 174 0.45 12.00 -11.98
C PHE A 174 0.71 12.70 -13.32
N SER A 175 1.93 12.56 -13.81
CA SER A 175 2.32 13.08 -15.12
C SER A 175 3.18 12.05 -15.84
N LYS A 176 2.85 11.80 -17.10
CA LYS A 176 3.71 11.04 -18.02
C LYS A 176 4.79 11.98 -18.55
N LYS A 177 6.05 11.62 -18.38
CA LYS A 177 7.23 12.44 -18.72
C LYS A 177 8.27 11.62 -19.46
N GLU A 178 9.06 12.30 -20.28
CA GLU A 178 10.28 11.72 -20.88
C GLU A 178 11.47 12.07 -19.98
N ILE A 179 11.99 11.10 -19.24
CA ILE A 179 13.19 11.25 -18.41
C ILE A 179 14.36 10.57 -19.12
N TRP A 180 15.33 11.35 -19.54
CA TRP A 180 16.51 10.89 -20.32
C TRP A 180 16.16 10.08 -21.58
N GLY A 181 15.06 10.45 -22.25
CA GLY A 181 14.60 9.79 -23.47
C GLY A 181 13.73 8.55 -23.24
N GLU A 182 13.34 8.28 -22.00
CA GLU A 182 12.54 7.13 -21.59
C GLU A 182 11.22 7.56 -20.99
N THR A 183 10.12 6.94 -21.41
CA THR A 183 8.78 7.23 -20.85
C THR A 183 8.70 6.82 -19.38
N SER A 184 8.43 7.76 -18.52
CA SER A 184 8.33 7.60 -17.08
C SER A 184 7.01 8.17 -16.55
N TYR A 185 6.53 7.68 -15.41
CA TYR A 185 5.36 8.24 -14.75
C TYR A 185 5.74 8.76 -13.37
N ILE A 186 5.33 9.99 -13.07
CA ILE A 186 5.62 10.65 -11.79
C ILE A 186 4.29 10.91 -11.10
N ALA A 187 4.02 10.22 -10.02
CA ALA A 187 2.78 10.28 -9.27
C ALA A 187 2.99 10.90 -7.88
N ARG A 188 2.15 11.86 -7.49
CA ARG A 188 2.15 12.40 -6.12
C ARG A 188 1.25 11.53 -5.24
N THR A 189 1.74 10.35 -5.00
CA THR A 189 1.15 9.27 -4.21
C THR A 189 2.17 8.73 -3.21
N GLY A 190 1.78 7.80 -2.33
CA GLY A 190 2.68 7.19 -1.38
C GLY A 190 1.98 6.36 -0.32
N TYR A 191 2.76 5.65 0.49
CA TYR A 191 2.31 4.66 1.48
C TYR A 191 2.83 4.96 2.90
N THR A 192 3.15 6.22 3.19
CA THR A 192 3.77 6.62 4.47
C THR A 192 2.88 7.53 5.32
N GLY A 193 1.88 8.14 4.71
CA GLY A 193 1.08 9.21 5.32
C GLY A 193 1.72 10.59 5.20
N GLU A 194 2.98 10.68 4.78
CA GLU A 194 3.64 11.93 4.40
C GLU A 194 3.37 12.26 2.93
N ASP A 195 3.73 13.48 2.53
CA ASP A 195 3.70 13.90 1.13
C ASP A 195 4.95 13.39 0.39
N GLY A 196 4.85 13.24 -0.92
CA GLY A 196 5.96 12.75 -1.73
C GLY A 196 5.53 12.27 -3.10
N PHE A 197 6.46 11.61 -3.78
CA PHE A 197 6.24 11.05 -5.12
C PHE A 197 6.59 9.58 -5.18
N GLU A 198 5.90 8.88 -6.06
CA GLU A 198 6.22 7.56 -6.59
C GLU A 198 6.59 7.71 -8.06
N ILE A 199 7.79 7.27 -8.44
CA ILE A 199 8.40 7.54 -9.74
C ILE A 199 8.63 6.19 -10.42
N PHE A 200 7.83 5.89 -11.43
CA PHE A 200 7.94 4.71 -12.27
C PHE A 200 8.93 5.02 -13.40
N LEU A 201 10.05 4.35 -13.36
CA LEU A 201 11.17 4.54 -14.27
C LEU A 201 11.45 3.25 -15.05
N PRO A 202 11.63 3.27 -16.36
CA PRO A 202 12.15 2.11 -17.07
C PRO A 202 13.44 1.59 -16.43
N VAL A 203 13.60 0.27 -16.40
CA VAL A 203 14.76 -0.38 -15.74
C VAL A 203 16.10 0.10 -16.31
N SER A 204 16.11 0.58 -17.56
CA SER A 204 17.28 1.16 -18.22
C SER A 204 17.82 2.41 -17.52
N VAL A 205 16.98 3.19 -16.84
CA VAL A 205 17.33 4.49 -16.24
C VAL A 205 17.18 4.52 -14.70
N VAL A 206 16.57 3.52 -14.07
CA VAL A 206 16.34 3.52 -12.62
C VAL A 206 17.65 3.64 -11.81
N SER A 207 18.72 2.97 -12.23
CA SER A 207 20.04 3.07 -11.56
C SER A 207 20.64 4.46 -11.66
N ARG A 208 20.45 5.14 -12.79
CA ARG A 208 20.88 6.52 -12.97
C ARG A 208 20.14 7.48 -12.04
N PHE A 209 18.82 7.28 -11.89
CA PHE A 209 18.00 8.07 -10.98
C PHE A 209 18.39 7.82 -9.51
N ALA A 210 18.57 6.56 -9.10
CA ALA A 210 19.01 6.20 -7.75
C ALA A 210 20.38 6.84 -7.41
N SER A 211 21.32 6.83 -8.37
CA SER A 211 22.63 7.50 -8.22
C SER A 211 22.48 9.01 -8.08
N LEU A 212 21.61 9.62 -8.88
CA LEU A 212 21.36 11.08 -8.85
C LEU A 212 20.83 11.53 -7.49
N ILE A 213 19.76 10.88 -6.98
CA ILE A 213 19.19 11.25 -5.68
C ILE A 213 20.16 10.99 -4.52
N SER A 214 20.96 9.92 -4.58
CA SER A 214 21.90 9.56 -3.51
C SER A 214 23.15 10.44 -3.49
N SER A 215 23.58 10.96 -4.62
CA SER A 215 24.76 11.83 -4.74
C SER A 215 24.46 13.31 -4.59
N SER A 216 23.19 13.67 -4.47
CA SER A 216 22.77 15.07 -4.33
C SER A 216 23.26 15.65 -2.99
N SER A 217 23.88 16.84 -3.04
CA SER A 217 24.24 17.61 -1.84
C SER A 217 23.03 18.10 -1.04
N LEU A 218 21.82 18.01 -1.61
CA LEU A 218 20.56 18.31 -0.96
C LEU A 218 20.12 17.18 0.01
N SER A 219 20.68 15.97 -0.16
CA SER A 219 20.44 14.83 0.72
C SER A 219 21.56 14.73 1.75
N THR A 220 21.25 14.77 3.03
CA THR A 220 22.19 14.51 4.11
C THR A 220 22.16 13.03 4.47
N ASP A 221 23.30 12.33 4.32
CA ASP A 221 23.49 10.89 4.56
C ASP A 221 22.54 9.96 3.81
N THR A 222 22.74 8.66 3.85
CA THR A 222 21.91 7.67 3.17
C THR A 222 20.44 7.79 3.57
N ALA A 223 19.62 8.33 2.67
CA ALA A 223 18.19 8.49 2.89
C ALA A 223 17.38 7.25 2.45
N TRP A 224 18.05 6.12 2.15
CA TRP A 224 17.37 4.87 1.79
C TRP A 224 16.70 4.22 2.98
N ILE A 225 15.47 3.76 2.79
CA ILE A 225 14.57 3.28 3.81
C ILE A 225 14.17 1.83 3.50
N GLY A 226 14.30 0.95 4.49
CA GLY A 226 13.95 -0.46 4.32
C GLY A 226 12.49 -0.78 4.67
N LEU A 227 12.10 -2.04 4.37
CA LEU A 227 10.74 -2.54 4.59
C LEU A 227 10.28 -2.44 6.05
N ALA A 228 11.19 -2.57 7.02
CA ALA A 228 10.83 -2.50 8.44
C ALA A 228 10.31 -1.10 8.84
N ALA A 229 10.90 -0.03 8.28
CA ALA A 229 10.38 1.32 8.48
C ALA A 229 9.14 1.59 7.63
N ARG A 230 9.07 1.08 6.37
CA ARG A 230 7.87 1.17 5.53
C ARG A 230 6.66 0.60 6.24
N ASP A 231 6.77 -0.58 6.88
CA ASP A 231 5.65 -1.19 7.61
C ASP A 231 5.22 -0.36 8.83
N SER A 232 6.14 0.15 9.63
CA SER A 232 5.77 1.00 10.77
C SER A 232 5.16 2.35 10.34
N LEU A 233 5.63 2.94 9.23
CA LEU A 233 5.09 4.18 8.65
C LEU A 233 3.64 4.00 8.17
N ARG A 234 3.37 2.95 7.37
CA ARG A 234 2.01 2.68 6.88
C ARG A 234 1.04 2.40 8.02
N LEU A 235 1.49 1.65 9.05
CA LEU A 235 0.67 1.29 10.21
C LEU A 235 0.28 2.53 11.03
N GLU A 236 1.19 3.49 11.24
CA GLU A 236 0.88 4.78 11.86
C GLU A 236 -0.11 5.60 11.03
N ALA A 237 0.01 5.55 9.70
CA ALA A 237 -0.89 6.24 8.78
C ALA A 237 -2.27 5.58 8.67
N GLY A 238 -2.40 4.32 9.12
CA GLY A 238 -3.63 3.55 9.04
C GLY A 238 -3.89 2.95 7.66
N PHE A 239 -2.84 2.75 6.85
CA PHE A 239 -2.95 2.05 5.58
C PHE A 239 -2.99 0.54 5.77
N CYS A 240 -3.87 -0.12 5.03
CA CYS A 240 -3.96 -1.57 5.00
C CYS A 240 -2.75 -2.17 4.27
N LEU A 241 -2.42 -3.41 4.62
CA LEU A 241 -1.53 -4.29 3.90
C LEU A 241 -2.34 -5.51 3.47
N HIS A 242 -2.32 -5.83 2.17
CA HIS A 242 -2.98 -7.05 1.66
C HIS A 242 -2.35 -8.31 2.29
N GLY A 243 -3.20 -9.26 2.66
CA GLY A 243 -2.84 -10.44 3.46
C GLY A 243 -2.95 -10.22 4.97
N HIS A 244 -3.09 -8.95 5.41
CA HIS A 244 -3.28 -8.56 6.81
C HIS A 244 -4.69 -7.98 7.00
N GLU A 245 -4.85 -6.64 6.93
CA GLU A 245 -6.13 -5.97 7.17
C GLU A 245 -7.19 -6.28 6.11
N ILE A 246 -6.76 -6.59 4.90
CA ILE A 246 -7.58 -6.98 3.75
C ILE A 246 -7.06 -8.27 3.15
N SER A 247 -7.95 -9.13 2.67
CA SER A 247 -7.65 -10.40 2.02
C SER A 247 -8.88 -10.92 1.28
N GLU A 248 -8.74 -12.03 0.58
CA GLU A 248 -9.89 -12.70 -0.07
C GLU A 248 -10.98 -13.17 0.89
N GLU A 249 -10.71 -13.16 2.22
CA GLU A 249 -11.65 -13.51 3.30
C GLU A 249 -12.14 -12.27 4.07
N VAL A 250 -11.53 -11.10 3.87
CA VAL A 250 -11.87 -9.85 4.57
C VAL A 250 -12.33 -8.83 3.55
N SER A 251 -13.57 -8.38 3.70
CA SER A 251 -14.19 -7.43 2.79
C SER A 251 -13.76 -5.97 3.05
N PRO A 252 -13.97 -5.06 2.08
CA PRO A 252 -13.82 -3.62 2.30
C PRO A 252 -14.68 -3.08 3.45
N VAL A 253 -15.86 -3.68 3.69
CA VAL A 253 -16.76 -3.29 4.77
C VAL A 253 -16.13 -3.60 6.13
N GLU A 254 -15.58 -4.79 6.29
CA GLU A 254 -14.88 -5.23 7.51
C GLU A 254 -13.59 -4.47 7.74
N ALA A 255 -12.84 -4.20 6.69
CA ALA A 255 -11.62 -3.40 6.73
C ALA A 255 -11.87 -1.88 6.90
N ARG A 256 -13.14 -1.45 6.92
CA ARG A 256 -13.56 -0.04 7.04
C ARG A 256 -13.10 0.82 5.86
N LEU A 257 -13.04 0.23 4.68
CA LEU A 257 -12.70 0.86 3.40
C LEU A 257 -13.94 1.13 2.53
N LEU A 258 -15.15 1.19 3.13
CA LEU A 258 -16.40 1.38 2.39
C LEU A 258 -16.42 2.68 1.56
N TRP A 259 -15.63 3.67 1.94
CA TRP A 259 -15.49 4.94 1.21
C TRP A 259 -14.78 4.78 -0.15
N GLU A 260 -14.12 3.64 -0.40
CA GLU A 260 -13.54 3.24 -1.69
C GLU A 260 -14.47 2.31 -2.50
N VAL A 261 -15.69 2.10 -2.03
CA VAL A 261 -16.69 1.25 -2.69
C VAL A 261 -17.84 2.11 -3.19
N CYS A 262 -17.98 2.23 -4.50
CA CYS A 262 -19.07 2.97 -5.12
C CYS A 262 -20.26 2.05 -5.39
N LEU A 263 -21.13 1.87 -4.39
CA LEU A 263 -22.32 1.02 -4.51
C LEU A 263 -23.36 1.57 -5.50
N GLU A 264 -23.26 2.85 -5.88
CA GLU A 264 -24.14 3.50 -6.86
C GLU A 264 -23.81 3.11 -8.32
N LYS A 265 -22.65 2.51 -8.59
CA LYS A 265 -22.37 1.95 -9.93
C LYS A 265 -23.42 0.91 -10.30
N GLU A 266 -23.65 0.73 -11.60
CA GLU A 266 -24.60 -0.25 -12.11
C GLU A 266 -24.22 -1.66 -11.62
N ASP A 267 -22.99 -2.08 -11.87
CA ASP A 267 -22.46 -3.35 -11.37
C ASP A 267 -20.94 -3.32 -11.18
N PHE A 268 -20.43 -4.23 -10.36
CA PHE A 268 -19.03 -4.62 -10.24
C PHE A 268 -18.92 -5.95 -9.47
N ILE A 269 -17.82 -6.67 -9.65
CA ILE A 269 -17.59 -7.97 -9.01
C ILE A 269 -17.58 -7.81 -7.48
N GLY A 270 -18.41 -8.59 -6.79
CA GLY A 270 -18.60 -8.55 -5.33
C GLY A 270 -19.66 -7.59 -4.82
N LYS A 271 -20.26 -6.73 -5.68
CA LYS A 271 -21.25 -5.73 -5.26
C LYS A 271 -22.39 -6.31 -4.44
N LEU A 272 -23.02 -7.38 -4.92
CA LEU A 272 -24.17 -8.00 -4.23
C LEU A 272 -23.80 -8.56 -2.85
N ALA A 273 -22.61 -9.16 -2.72
CA ALA A 273 -22.12 -9.67 -1.45
C ALA A 273 -21.88 -8.53 -0.44
N LEU A 274 -21.29 -7.41 -0.88
CA LEU A 274 -21.05 -6.24 -0.04
C LEU A 274 -22.35 -5.56 0.39
N GLN A 275 -23.33 -5.45 -0.51
CA GLN A 275 -24.67 -4.93 -0.18
C GLN A 275 -25.36 -5.80 0.87
N LYS A 276 -25.37 -7.12 0.69
CA LYS A 276 -25.92 -8.07 1.65
C LYS A 276 -25.22 -7.97 3.00
N GLN A 277 -23.89 -7.89 3.03
CA GLN A 277 -23.14 -7.74 4.27
C GLN A 277 -23.55 -6.48 5.05
N LEU A 278 -23.76 -5.36 4.35
CA LEU A 278 -24.23 -4.10 4.95
C LEU A 278 -25.67 -4.19 5.49
N GLU A 279 -26.54 -4.97 4.86
CA GLU A 279 -27.92 -5.22 5.33
C GLU A 279 -27.94 -6.09 6.58
N ASP A 280 -27.16 -7.17 6.59
CA ASP A 280 -27.13 -8.17 7.68
C ASP A 280 -26.49 -7.61 8.96
N LYS A 281 -25.50 -6.71 8.86
CA LYS A 281 -24.80 -6.02 9.98
C LYS A 281 -24.20 -6.95 11.04
N THR A 282 -23.87 -8.19 10.65
CA THR A 282 -23.31 -9.22 11.55
C THR A 282 -21.83 -9.42 11.41
N PHE A 283 -21.16 -8.59 10.60
CA PHE A 283 -19.74 -8.70 10.28
C PHE A 283 -18.83 -8.15 11.39
N GLY A 284 -17.62 -8.67 11.46
CA GLY A 284 -16.55 -8.13 12.29
C GLY A 284 -15.92 -6.87 11.66
N GLN A 285 -15.01 -6.25 12.38
CA GLN A 285 -14.30 -5.06 11.88
C GLN A 285 -12.83 -5.08 12.25
N VAL A 286 -12.01 -4.57 11.36
CA VAL A 286 -10.61 -4.24 11.64
C VAL A 286 -10.55 -2.92 12.42
N LEU A 287 -9.96 -2.97 13.61
CA LEU A 287 -9.81 -1.83 14.51
C LEU A 287 -8.32 -1.61 14.83
N HIS A 288 -7.90 -0.34 14.88
CA HIS A 288 -6.57 0.02 15.39
C HIS A 288 -6.54 -0.07 16.91
N TYR A 289 -5.38 -0.46 17.45
CA TYR A 289 -5.16 -0.53 18.90
C TYR A 289 -3.75 -0.05 19.30
N GLU A 290 -3.64 0.39 20.54
CA GLU A 290 -2.39 0.61 21.26
C GLU A 290 -2.23 -0.45 22.34
N VAL A 291 -1.00 -0.89 22.58
CA VAL A 291 -0.68 -1.85 23.65
C VAL A 291 -0.17 -1.11 24.89
N MET A 292 -0.72 -1.45 26.04
CA MET A 292 -0.32 -0.86 27.33
C MET A 292 0.86 -1.63 27.96
N ASP A 293 1.76 -2.17 27.09
CA ASP A 293 2.96 -2.93 27.44
C ASP A 293 4.04 -2.66 26.38
N ARG A 294 5.28 -3.11 26.59
CA ARG A 294 6.37 -2.94 25.62
C ARG A 294 6.45 -4.06 24.56
N ARG A 295 5.74 -5.14 24.75
CA ARG A 295 5.73 -6.28 23.83
C ARG A 295 4.76 -6.02 22.68
N ILE A 296 5.11 -6.50 21.52
CA ILE A 296 4.34 -6.31 20.28
C ILE A 296 3.55 -7.60 19.99
N PRO A 297 2.21 -7.59 20.03
CA PRO A 297 1.41 -8.67 19.45
C PRO A 297 1.69 -8.75 17.94
N ARG A 298 1.90 -9.96 17.45
CA ARG A 298 2.16 -10.21 16.03
C ARG A 298 0.91 -10.72 15.36
N GLU A 299 0.89 -10.68 14.04
CA GLU A 299 -0.16 -11.27 13.21
C GLU A 299 -0.55 -12.67 13.73
N GLY A 300 -1.85 -12.98 13.71
CA GLY A 300 -2.43 -14.22 14.20
C GLY A 300 -2.54 -14.36 15.72
N SER A 301 -1.97 -13.42 16.51
CA SER A 301 -2.15 -13.43 17.97
C SER A 301 -3.63 -13.28 18.32
N THR A 302 -4.10 -14.06 19.28
CA THR A 302 -5.50 -14.03 19.73
C THR A 302 -5.81 -12.72 20.46
N VAL A 303 -7.00 -12.17 20.17
CA VAL A 303 -7.57 -11.04 20.92
C VAL A 303 -8.71 -11.53 21.79
N PHE A 304 -8.71 -11.10 23.04
CA PHE A 304 -9.70 -11.48 24.06
C PHE A 304 -10.48 -10.25 24.55
N PHE A 305 -11.75 -10.49 24.81
CA PHE A 305 -12.59 -9.61 25.64
C PHE A 305 -12.93 -10.34 26.94
N TYR A 306 -12.35 -9.89 28.06
CA TYR A 306 -12.23 -10.70 29.28
C TYR A 306 -11.53 -12.04 28.97
N GLU A 307 -12.23 -13.17 29.16
CA GLU A 307 -11.72 -14.53 28.89
C GLU A 307 -12.23 -15.09 27.55
N ASN A 308 -13.09 -14.35 26.84
CA ASN A 308 -13.68 -14.82 25.59
C ASN A 308 -12.77 -14.48 24.41
N HIS A 309 -12.59 -15.44 23.51
CA HIS A 309 -12.01 -15.20 22.22
C HIS A 309 -12.90 -14.22 21.44
N ALA A 310 -12.34 -13.10 20.99
CA ALA A 310 -13.10 -12.01 20.38
C ALA A 310 -12.51 -11.54 19.04
N GLY A 311 -11.39 -12.11 18.61
CA GLY A 311 -10.76 -11.77 17.36
C GLY A 311 -9.29 -12.14 17.27
N ARG A 312 -8.62 -11.59 16.27
CA ARG A 312 -7.18 -11.83 16.01
C ARG A 312 -6.46 -10.55 15.62
N VAL A 313 -5.18 -10.48 15.93
CA VAL A 313 -4.27 -9.41 15.47
C VAL A 313 -4.02 -9.58 13.98
N MET A 314 -4.18 -8.50 13.22
CA MET A 314 -3.90 -8.44 11.77
C MET A 314 -2.49 -7.91 11.53
N SER A 315 -2.11 -6.81 12.18
CA SER A 315 -0.76 -6.25 12.14
C SER A 315 -0.33 -5.78 13.53
N GLY A 316 0.99 -5.82 13.78
CA GLY A 316 1.55 -5.30 15.03
C GLY A 316 2.98 -4.82 14.85
N GLY A 317 3.24 -3.58 15.26
CA GLY A 317 4.54 -2.93 15.13
C GLY A 317 4.83 -1.97 16.28
N PHE A 318 6.03 -1.42 16.30
CA PHE A 318 6.39 -0.33 17.19
C PHE A 318 6.23 1.00 16.46
N SER A 319 5.52 1.94 17.06
CA SER A 319 5.44 3.32 16.55
C SER A 319 6.50 4.19 17.20
N PRO A 320 7.45 4.71 16.41
CA PRO A 320 8.43 5.68 16.91
C PRO A 320 7.80 7.01 17.36
N LEU A 321 6.71 7.46 16.73
CA LEU A 321 6.02 8.72 17.08
C LEU A 321 5.41 8.67 18.48
N VAL A 322 4.62 7.61 18.79
CA VAL A 322 3.99 7.48 20.10
C VAL A 322 4.84 6.67 21.10
N LYS A 323 5.98 6.14 20.65
CA LYS A 323 6.94 5.35 21.45
C LYS A 323 6.31 4.14 22.16
N ALA A 324 5.33 3.53 21.48
CA ALA A 324 4.56 2.41 21.99
C ALA A 324 4.26 1.38 20.88
N PRO A 325 3.99 0.11 21.24
CA PRO A 325 3.46 -0.85 20.29
C PRO A 325 2.04 -0.48 19.88
N ILE A 326 1.78 -0.54 18.57
CA ILE A 326 0.48 -0.32 17.95
C ILE A 326 0.15 -1.48 17.02
N GLY A 327 -1.09 -1.58 16.59
CA GLY A 327 -1.48 -2.58 15.62
C GLY A 327 -2.92 -2.42 15.14
N THR A 328 -3.33 -3.41 14.37
CA THR A 328 -4.70 -3.62 13.92
C THR A 328 -5.17 -5.01 14.33
N ALA A 329 -6.44 -5.15 14.65
CA ALA A 329 -7.05 -6.42 14.99
C ALA A 329 -8.43 -6.53 14.33
N TYR A 330 -8.73 -7.70 13.80
CA TYR A 330 -10.08 -8.07 13.41
C TYR A 330 -10.86 -8.48 14.66
N ILE A 331 -11.96 -7.81 14.90
CA ILE A 331 -12.85 -8.05 16.04
C ILE A 331 -14.19 -8.56 15.53
N GLU A 332 -14.62 -9.69 16.07
CA GLU A 332 -15.90 -10.32 15.72
C GLU A 332 -17.09 -9.42 16.04
N GLY A 333 -18.12 -9.47 15.20
CA GLY A 333 -19.25 -8.55 15.22
C GLY A 333 -19.95 -8.44 16.59
N ASP A 334 -20.09 -9.56 17.29
CA ASP A 334 -20.75 -9.64 18.61
C ASP A 334 -20.06 -8.79 19.67
N PHE A 335 -18.76 -8.53 19.52
CA PHE A 335 -17.94 -7.78 20.49
C PHE A 335 -17.78 -6.30 20.16
N LEU A 336 -18.17 -5.84 18.97
CA LEU A 336 -17.91 -4.46 18.50
C LEU A 336 -18.55 -3.38 19.39
N LYS A 337 -19.67 -3.69 20.04
CA LYS A 337 -20.34 -2.77 20.97
C LYS A 337 -19.53 -2.49 22.23
N GLN A 338 -18.63 -3.40 22.60
CA GLN A 338 -17.78 -3.35 23.80
C GLN A 338 -16.42 -2.68 23.58
N LYS A 339 -16.12 -2.16 22.38
CA LYS A 339 -14.79 -1.62 22.02
C LYS A 339 -14.26 -0.50 22.93
N GLN A 340 -15.14 0.16 23.70
CA GLN A 340 -14.72 1.18 24.68
C GLN A 340 -14.39 0.61 26.08
N SER A 341 -14.63 -0.69 26.30
CA SER A 341 -14.30 -1.35 27.58
C SER A 341 -12.77 -1.42 27.77
N PRO A 342 -12.28 -1.35 29.02
CA PRO A 342 -10.85 -1.58 29.31
C PRO A 342 -10.44 -3.07 29.35
N ALA A 343 -11.39 -4.00 29.16
CA ALA A 343 -11.17 -5.44 29.33
C ALA A 343 -10.74 -6.15 28.03
N TRP A 344 -9.95 -5.46 27.19
CA TRP A 344 -9.41 -6.02 25.96
C TRP A 344 -7.94 -6.40 26.13
N PHE A 345 -7.59 -7.56 25.61
CA PHE A 345 -6.23 -8.09 25.70
C PHE A 345 -5.81 -8.74 24.37
N ALA A 346 -4.52 -8.65 24.05
CA ALA A 346 -3.88 -9.45 23.01
C ALA A 346 -2.91 -10.45 23.64
N GLU A 347 -2.91 -11.68 23.16
CA GLU A 347 -2.02 -12.72 23.69
C GLU A 347 -0.64 -12.62 23.04
N VAL A 348 0.41 -12.65 23.88
CA VAL A 348 1.80 -12.74 23.42
C VAL A 348 2.54 -13.78 24.27
N ARG A 349 2.88 -14.91 23.67
CA ARG A 349 3.61 -16.01 24.33
C ARG A 349 2.95 -16.45 25.64
N GLY A 350 1.63 -16.66 25.61
CA GLY A 350 0.83 -17.11 26.75
C GLY A 350 0.57 -16.03 27.82
N LYS A 351 0.85 -14.76 27.53
CA LYS A 351 0.53 -13.63 28.41
C LYS A 351 -0.47 -12.70 27.76
N LEU A 352 -1.49 -12.32 28.49
CA LEU A 352 -2.48 -11.33 28.07
C LEU A 352 -1.94 -9.93 28.30
N LEU A 353 -1.82 -9.14 27.24
CA LEU A 353 -1.38 -7.76 27.25
C LEU A 353 -2.60 -6.85 27.10
N PRO A 354 -2.82 -5.89 28.00
CA PRO A 354 -3.91 -4.95 27.84
C PRO A 354 -3.73 -4.14 26.55
N ILE A 355 -4.80 -4.05 25.76
CA ILE A 355 -4.88 -3.22 24.57
C ILE A 355 -6.04 -2.23 24.67
N LYS A 356 -5.93 -1.12 23.97
CA LYS A 356 -6.97 -0.11 23.85
C LYS A 356 -7.18 0.25 22.38
N PHE A 357 -8.41 0.17 21.90
CA PHE A 357 -8.71 0.61 20.54
C PHE A 357 -8.57 2.12 20.41
N SER A 358 -7.97 2.51 19.29
CA SER A 358 -7.61 3.89 18.97
C SER A 358 -7.98 4.22 17.51
N LYS A 359 -7.70 5.44 17.10
CA LYS A 359 -7.57 5.81 15.69
C LYS A 359 -6.13 5.56 15.24
N PRO A 360 -5.84 5.55 13.93
CA PRO A 360 -4.47 5.65 13.44
C PRO A 360 -3.70 6.80 14.11
N VAL A 361 -2.38 6.65 14.25
CA VAL A 361 -1.51 7.65 14.92
C VAL A 361 -1.53 8.97 14.17
N LEU A 362 -1.44 8.92 12.84
CA LEU A 362 -1.61 10.09 12.01
C LEU A 362 -3.11 10.37 11.83
N LYS A 363 -3.55 11.50 12.35
CA LYS A 363 -4.92 11.98 12.11
C LYS A 363 -4.99 12.53 10.68
N ARG A 364 -5.86 11.96 9.89
CA ARG A 364 -6.25 12.49 8.59
C ARG A 364 -7.50 13.34 8.71
#